data_08481f9af177a32ab79036bce29378dc
#
_entry.id   08481f9af177a32ab79036bce29378dc
#
_cell.length_a   1.000
_cell.length_b   1.000
_cell.length_c   1.000
_cell.angle_alpha   90.00
_cell.angle_beta   90.00
_cell.angle_gamma   90.00
#
_symmetry.space_group_name_H-M   'P 1'
#
loop_
_entity.id
_entity.type
_entity.pdbx_description
1 polymer ?
#
loop_
_entity_poly.entity_id
_entity_poly.type
_entity_poly.pdbx_seq_one_letter_code
_entity_poly.pdbx_strand_id
1 'polypeptide(L)'
;DIVRERILSGEKRIDGRDSNTVRPISVKTGVLPRTHGSALFTRGETQALVVTTLGTNKDAQIIDSLSGRIEDSFIFHYNFPPYSVGEIGMIGSPKRREIGHGKLARRGVQAVMPTQEDFPYTIRVVSEITESNGSSSMASVCGSSLSMMDAGVPLKAPVAGIAMGLVKEGDRHVVLTDILGDEDCLLYTSDAADEITG
;
A
#
# COMPACT_ATOMS: atom_id res chain seq x y z
N ASP A 1 -7.08 -16.30 -24.72
CA ASP A 1 -7.38 -16.01 -23.34
C ASP A 1 -8.69 -15.20 -23.27
N ILE A 2 -9.80 -15.86 -22.85
CA ILE A 2 -11.17 -15.34 -22.98
C ILE A 2 -11.35 -14.00 -22.24
N VAL A 3 -10.83 -13.89 -21.03
CA VAL A 3 -11.00 -12.68 -20.19
C VAL A 3 -10.28 -11.49 -20.81
N ARG A 4 -9.07 -11.71 -21.33
CA ARG A 4 -8.27 -10.66 -21.99
C ARG A 4 -8.99 -10.13 -23.24
N GLU A 5 -9.55 -11.02 -24.06
CA GLU A 5 -10.30 -10.63 -25.27
C GLU A 5 -11.57 -9.83 -24.92
N ARG A 6 -12.29 -10.23 -23.87
CA ARG A 6 -13.47 -9.50 -23.39
C ARG A 6 -13.12 -8.08 -22.93
N ILE A 7 -12.02 -7.91 -22.19
CA ILE A 7 -11.53 -6.59 -21.77
C ILE A 7 -11.14 -5.75 -22.99
N LEU A 8 -10.43 -6.32 -23.96
CA LEU A 8 -10.01 -5.62 -25.18
C LEU A 8 -11.18 -5.26 -26.12
N SER A 9 -12.29 -6.01 -26.06
CA SER A 9 -13.52 -5.71 -26.81
C SER A 9 -14.40 -4.67 -26.13
N GLY A 10 -14.01 -4.16 -24.94
CA GLY A 10 -14.77 -3.15 -24.20
C GLY A 10 -15.92 -3.72 -23.37
N GLU A 11 -15.94 -5.03 -23.13
CA GLU A 11 -16.89 -5.65 -22.22
C GLU A 11 -16.56 -5.30 -20.77
N LYS A 12 -17.52 -5.54 -19.88
CA LYS A 12 -17.35 -5.33 -18.45
C LYS A 12 -16.31 -6.31 -17.86
N ARG A 13 -15.60 -5.84 -16.85
CA ARG A 13 -14.62 -6.61 -16.08
C ARG A 13 -15.30 -7.75 -15.31
N ILE A 14 -14.50 -8.60 -14.67
CA ILE A 14 -14.96 -9.77 -13.91
C ILE A 14 -16.01 -9.39 -12.84
N ASP A 15 -15.82 -8.24 -12.20
CA ASP A 15 -16.68 -7.69 -11.15
C ASP A 15 -17.79 -6.76 -11.68
N GLY A 16 -17.95 -6.65 -12.99
CA GLY A 16 -18.98 -5.84 -13.66
C GLY A 16 -18.67 -4.36 -13.79
N ARG A 17 -17.50 -3.88 -13.33
CA ARG A 17 -17.04 -2.49 -13.54
C ARG A 17 -16.61 -2.25 -14.99
N ASP A 18 -16.50 -0.99 -15.37
CA ASP A 18 -15.76 -0.55 -16.55
C ASP A 18 -14.25 -0.45 -16.27
N SER A 19 -13.48 -0.02 -17.27
CA SER A 19 -12.02 0.11 -17.15
C SER A 19 -11.55 1.21 -16.19
N ASN A 20 -12.39 2.21 -15.92
CA ASN A 20 -12.00 3.41 -15.18
C ASN A 20 -12.59 3.50 -13.77
N THR A 21 -13.59 2.70 -13.45
CA THR A 21 -14.28 2.75 -12.16
C THR A 21 -13.45 2.14 -11.04
N VAL A 22 -13.26 2.91 -9.98
CA VAL A 22 -12.64 2.47 -8.72
C VAL A 22 -13.69 1.78 -7.84
N ARG A 23 -13.32 0.72 -7.13
CA ARG A 23 -14.18 0.07 -6.13
C ARG A 23 -14.63 1.07 -5.05
N PRO A 24 -15.77 0.84 -4.40
CA PRO A 24 -16.24 1.69 -3.30
C PRO A 24 -15.17 1.84 -2.21
N ILE A 25 -14.95 3.09 -1.78
CA ILE A 25 -13.98 3.42 -0.73
C ILE A 25 -14.73 3.77 0.54
N SER A 26 -14.29 3.20 1.67
CA SER A 26 -14.72 3.56 3.02
C SER A 26 -13.50 3.86 3.88
N VAL A 27 -13.56 4.93 4.64
CA VAL A 27 -12.46 5.41 5.50
C VAL A 27 -12.99 5.72 6.88
N LYS A 28 -12.23 5.28 7.91
CA LYS A 28 -12.45 5.69 9.30
C LYS A 28 -11.09 6.07 9.89
N THR A 29 -10.99 7.24 10.51
CA THR A 29 -9.82 7.69 11.28
C THR A 29 -10.10 7.61 12.76
N GLY A 30 -9.05 7.66 13.61
CA GLY A 30 -9.20 7.58 15.05
C GLY A 30 -9.79 6.25 15.54
N VAL A 31 -9.54 5.15 14.83
CA VAL A 31 -10.14 3.82 15.12
C VAL A 31 -9.61 3.23 16.42
N LEU A 32 -8.34 3.49 16.73
CA LEU A 32 -7.66 2.97 17.90
C LEU A 32 -7.41 4.10 18.91
N PRO A 33 -8.04 4.07 20.10
CA PRO A 33 -8.05 5.21 21.02
C PRO A 33 -6.71 5.47 21.76
N ARG A 34 -5.73 4.55 21.66
CA ARG A 34 -4.45 4.65 22.37
C ARG A 34 -3.26 4.90 21.46
N THR A 35 -3.46 5.03 20.16
CA THR A 35 -2.42 5.33 19.19
C THR A 35 -2.36 6.84 18.93
N HIS A 36 -1.24 7.34 18.41
CA HIS A 36 -1.15 8.76 18.06
C HIS A 36 -2.03 9.07 16.84
N GLY A 37 -2.10 8.14 15.86
CA GLY A 37 -3.05 8.21 14.76
C GLY A 37 -3.36 6.82 14.22
N SER A 38 -4.56 6.63 13.70
CA SER A 38 -5.00 5.36 13.12
C SER A 38 -6.03 5.56 12.03
N ALA A 39 -6.00 4.72 11.01
CA ALA A 39 -6.97 4.73 9.94
C ALA A 39 -7.33 3.29 9.52
N LEU A 40 -8.61 3.06 9.31
CA LEU A 40 -9.10 1.88 8.62
C LEU A 40 -9.49 2.31 7.21
N PHE A 41 -8.75 1.85 6.23
CA PHE A 41 -9.00 2.10 4.82
C PHE A 41 -9.53 0.84 4.17
N THR A 42 -10.66 0.94 3.50
CA THR A 42 -11.29 -0.17 2.78
C THR A 42 -11.57 0.25 1.35
N ARG A 43 -11.20 -0.56 0.37
CA ARG A 43 -11.50 -0.39 -1.05
C ARG A 43 -12.02 -1.72 -1.60
N GLY A 44 -13.36 -1.82 -1.76
CA GLY A 44 -14.01 -3.09 -2.04
C GLY A 44 -13.62 -4.16 -1.01
N GLU A 45 -13.00 -5.23 -1.45
CA GLU A 45 -12.53 -6.37 -0.65
C GLU A 45 -11.07 -6.24 -0.20
N THR A 46 -10.50 -5.04 -0.23
CA THR A 46 -9.14 -4.78 0.25
C THR A 46 -9.20 -3.82 1.42
N GLN A 47 -8.72 -4.26 2.59
CA GLN A 47 -8.76 -3.48 3.82
C GLN A 47 -7.40 -3.46 4.50
N ALA A 48 -6.99 -2.26 4.95
CA ALA A 48 -5.78 -2.03 5.71
C ALA A 48 -6.10 -1.24 6.99
N LEU A 49 -5.69 -1.75 8.13
CA LEU A 49 -5.63 -1.01 9.40
C LEU A 49 -4.23 -0.43 9.52
N VAL A 50 -4.14 0.89 9.49
CA VAL A 50 -2.85 1.58 9.51
C VAL A 50 -2.74 2.43 10.77
N VAL A 51 -1.61 2.28 11.45
CA VAL A 51 -1.33 2.92 12.75
C VAL A 51 -0.06 3.73 12.65
N THR A 52 -0.13 4.97 13.11
CA THR A 52 1.03 5.88 13.23
C THR A 52 1.38 6.08 14.68
N THR A 53 2.67 5.90 14.99
CA THR A 53 3.26 6.17 16.31
C THR A 53 4.37 7.20 16.16
N LEU A 54 4.37 8.17 17.05
CA LEU A 54 5.41 9.21 17.14
C LEU A 54 6.36 8.86 18.28
N GLY A 55 7.64 8.87 18.00
CA GLY A 55 8.71 8.63 18.95
C GLY A 55 9.70 9.79 19.04
N THR A 56 10.66 9.67 19.91
CA THR A 56 11.79 10.61 20.03
C THR A 56 12.89 10.25 19.03
N ASN A 57 13.89 11.10 18.86
CA ASN A 57 15.06 10.80 18.02
C ASN A 57 15.84 9.55 18.47
N LYS A 58 15.71 9.15 19.75
CA LYS A 58 16.33 7.92 20.28
C LYS A 58 15.66 6.65 19.74
N ASP A 59 14.44 6.77 19.25
CA ASP A 59 13.65 5.66 18.70
C ASP A 59 13.91 5.48 17.17
N ALA A 60 14.78 6.32 16.57
CA ALA A 60 15.17 6.20 15.18
C ALA A 60 15.86 4.86 14.90
N GLN A 61 15.61 4.28 13.75
CA GLN A 61 16.25 3.04 13.33
C GLN A 61 17.70 3.33 12.93
N ILE A 62 18.61 2.59 13.54
CA ILE A 62 20.03 2.63 13.18
C ILE A 62 20.29 1.57 12.13
N ILE A 63 20.79 2.01 10.97
CA ILE A 63 21.17 1.14 9.86
C ILE A 63 22.68 1.21 9.69
N ASP A 64 23.38 0.13 10.00
CA ASP A 64 24.81 0.00 9.72
C ASP A 64 25.00 -0.47 8.27
N SER A 65 25.51 0.41 7.43
CA SER A 65 25.81 0.11 6.03
C SER A 65 27.32 0.19 5.75
N LEU A 66 27.76 -0.33 4.60
CA LEU A 66 29.17 -0.24 4.17
C LEU A 66 29.65 1.22 4.02
N SER A 67 28.73 2.16 3.78
CA SER A 67 29.01 3.58 3.68
C SER A 67 28.95 4.34 5.02
N GLY A 68 28.69 3.65 6.13
CA GLY A 68 28.59 4.21 7.46
C GLY A 68 27.24 3.98 8.14
N ARG A 69 27.09 4.54 9.32
CA ARG A 69 25.89 4.47 10.14
C ARG A 69 24.89 5.54 9.69
N ILE A 70 23.65 5.11 9.40
CA ILE A 70 22.55 5.98 9.00
C ILE A 70 21.46 5.90 10.09
N GLU A 71 20.94 7.05 10.52
CA GLU A 71 19.76 7.11 11.38
C GLU A 71 18.53 7.40 10.53
N ASP A 72 17.55 6.49 10.59
CA ASP A 72 16.30 6.59 9.84
C ASP A 72 15.16 6.90 10.79
N SER A 73 14.63 8.12 10.71
CA SER A 73 13.52 8.61 11.54
C SER A 73 12.14 8.28 10.98
N PHE A 74 12.06 7.69 9.78
CA PHE A 74 10.80 7.24 9.22
C PHE A 74 10.80 5.72 9.01
N ILE A 75 10.07 5.01 9.86
CA ILE A 75 10.00 3.55 9.89
C ILE A 75 8.65 3.12 9.35
N PHE A 76 8.64 2.21 8.37
CA PHE A 76 7.42 1.70 7.76
C PHE A 76 7.41 0.17 7.80
N HIS A 77 6.38 -0.41 8.43
CA HIS A 77 6.14 -1.84 8.46
C HIS A 77 4.86 -2.17 7.71
N TYR A 78 4.95 -3.17 6.85
CA TYR A 78 3.83 -3.71 6.11
C TYR A 78 3.71 -5.19 6.46
N ASN A 79 2.55 -5.59 6.95
CA ASN A 79 2.25 -6.96 7.35
C ASN A 79 1.10 -7.50 6.50
N PHE A 80 1.35 -8.66 5.89
CA PHE A 80 0.40 -9.35 5.03
C PHE A 80 0.20 -10.78 5.55
N PRO A 81 -0.59 -10.97 6.61
CA PRO A 81 -0.82 -12.28 7.18
C PRO A 81 -1.64 -13.17 6.26
N PRO A 82 -1.45 -14.51 6.29
CA PRO A 82 -2.15 -15.45 5.41
C PRO A 82 -3.67 -15.32 5.45
N TYR A 83 -4.25 -14.99 6.60
CA TYR A 83 -5.70 -14.82 6.73
C TYR A 83 -6.27 -13.69 5.87
N SER A 84 -5.45 -12.71 5.46
CA SER A 84 -5.91 -11.60 4.61
C SER A 84 -6.37 -12.04 3.22
N VAL A 85 -5.97 -13.22 2.79
CA VAL A 85 -6.40 -13.88 1.55
C VAL A 85 -7.11 -15.20 1.81
N GLY A 86 -7.57 -15.45 3.05
CA GLY A 86 -8.27 -16.67 3.43
C GLY A 86 -7.40 -17.92 3.52
N GLU A 87 -6.09 -17.77 3.57
CA GLU A 87 -5.13 -18.87 3.67
C GLU A 87 -4.78 -19.19 5.12
N ILE A 88 -4.48 -20.47 5.38
CA ILE A 88 -3.92 -20.95 6.63
C ILE A 88 -2.38 -20.92 6.51
N GLY A 89 -1.71 -20.26 7.45
CA GLY A 89 -0.25 -20.18 7.42
C GLY A 89 0.34 -19.67 8.72
N MET A 90 1.64 -19.87 8.89
CA MET A 90 2.37 -19.34 10.04
C MET A 90 2.60 -17.85 9.88
N ILE A 91 2.32 -17.10 10.95
CA ILE A 91 2.70 -15.70 11.08
C ILE A 91 4.13 -15.68 11.64
N GLY A 92 5.07 -15.14 10.88
CA GLY A 92 6.49 -15.13 11.23
C GLY A 92 7.20 -13.86 10.77
N SER A 93 8.48 -13.97 10.48
CA SER A 93 9.26 -12.85 9.93
C SER A 93 8.74 -12.41 8.57
N PRO A 94 8.82 -11.11 8.24
CA PRO A 94 8.37 -10.58 6.96
C PRO A 94 9.04 -11.30 5.78
N LYS A 95 8.24 -11.71 4.81
CA LYS A 95 8.71 -12.31 3.56
C LYS A 95 9.19 -11.22 2.59
N ARG A 96 9.89 -11.61 1.51
CA ARG A 96 10.40 -10.67 0.49
C ARG A 96 9.30 -9.77 -0.08
N ARG A 97 8.12 -10.34 -0.36
CA ARG A 97 6.95 -9.59 -0.85
C ARG A 97 6.53 -8.49 0.13
N GLU A 98 6.43 -8.79 1.42
CA GLU A 98 6.07 -7.79 2.44
C GLU A 98 7.11 -6.68 2.53
N ILE A 99 8.40 -7.01 2.43
CA ILE A 99 9.48 -6.04 2.42
C ILE A 99 9.39 -5.13 1.18
N GLY A 100 9.13 -5.69 0.00
CA GLY A 100 8.97 -4.96 -1.26
C GLY A 100 7.75 -4.01 -1.22
N HIS A 101 6.58 -4.50 -0.80
CA HIS A 101 5.36 -3.72 -0.66
C HIS A 101 5.51 -2.61 0.40
N GLY A 102 6.17 -2.91 1.53
CA GLY A 102 6.48 -1.91 2.55
C GLY A 102 7.38 -0.79 2.03
N LYS A 103 8.43 -1.12 1.28
CA LYS A 103 9.31 -0.13 0.64
C LYS A 103 8.57 0.71 -0.41
N LEU A 104 7.69 0.10 -1.20
CA LEU A 104 6.86 0.79 -2.19
C LEU A 104 5.93 1.80 -1.51
N ALA A 105 5.18 1.35 -0.51
CA ALA A 105 4.26 2.22 0.24
C ALA A 105 5.01 3.35 0.97
N ARG A 106 6.13 3.04 1.62
CA ARG A 106 7.01 4.03 2.25
C ARG A 106 7.44 5.11 1.27
N ARG A 107 7.95 4.71 0.09
CA ARG A 107 8.41 5.64 -0.96
C ARG A 107 7.27 6.55 -1.43
N GLY A 108 6.05 6.02 -1.55
CA GLY A 108 4.87 6.79 -1.93
C GLY A 108 4.58 7.95 -0.99
N VAL A 109 4.66 7.73 0.32
CA VAL A 109 4.36 8.76 1.33
C VAL A 109 5.58 9.61 1.72
N GLN A 110 6.80 9.09 1.54
CA GLN A 110 8.03 9.79 1.93
C GLN A 110 8.23 11.14 1.22
N ALA A 111 7.73 11.26 -0.01
CA ALA A 111 7.84 12.50 -0.80
C ALA A 111 7.12 13.71 -0.18
N VAL A 112 6.11 13.47 0.64
CA VAL A 112 5.30 14.51 1.29
C VAL A 112 5.58 14.66 2.78
N MET A 113 6.54 13.92 3.32
CA MET A 113 6.91 14.00 4.73
C MET A 113 7.50 15.39 5.06
N PRO A 114 7.26 15.89 6.28
CA PRO A 114 7.96 17.07 6.78
C PRO A 114 9.46 16.80 6.92
N THR A 115 10.25 17.87 6.98
CA THR A 115 11.66 17.74 7.33
C THR A 115 11.82 17.44 8.83
N GLN A 116 12.98 16.90 9.23
CA GLN A 116 13.26 16.65 10.64
C GLN A 116 13.35 17.95 11.47
N GLU A 117 13.65 19.07 10.82
CA GLU A 117 13.68 20.40 11.45
C GLU A 117 12.26 20.91 11.75
N ASP A 118 11.31 20.69 10.81
CA ASP A 118 9.92 21.12 10.96
C ASP A 118 9.14 20.22 11.93
N PHE A 119 9.48 18.92 11.97
CA PHE A 119 8.80 17.93 12.79
C PHE A 119 9.79 16.94 13.40
N PRO A 120 10.38 17.26 14.57
CA PRO A 120 11.51 16.54 15.16
C PRO A 120 11.09 15.24 15.89
N TYR A 121 10.29 14.42 15.24
CA TYR A 121 9.83 13.13 15.76
C TYR A 121 10.27 11.99 14.84
N THR A 122 10.53 10.84 15.45
CA THR A 122 10.59 9.58 14.72
C THR A 122 9.17 9.10 14.46
N ILE A 123 8.85 8.82 13.21
CA ILE A 123 7.52 8.40 12.78
C ILE A 123 7.58 6.93 12.42
N ARG A 124 6.80 6.12 13.11
CA ARG A 124 6.62 4.70 12.80
C ARG A 124 5.21 4.46 12.29
N VAL A 125 5.09 3.95 11.06
CA VAL A 125 3.84 3.50 10.46
C VAL A 125 3.82 1.98 10.40
N VAL A 126 2.73 1.38 10.84
CA VAL A 126 2.46 -0.05 10.74
C VAL A 126 1.17 -0.24 9.96
N SER A 127 1.25 -0.93 8.83
CA SER A 127 0.09 -1.27 8.00
C SER A 127 -0.20 -2.76 8.13
N GLU A 128 -1.33 -3.10 8.74
CA GLU A 128 -1.85 -4.46 8.86
C GLU A 128 -2.91 -4.68 7.79
N ILE A 129 -2.65 -5.60 6.87
CA ILE A 129 -3.63 -5.97 5.85
C ILE A 129 -4.57 -7.00 6.44
N THR A 130 -5.84 -6.62 6.58
CA THR A 130 -6.88 -7.48 7.17
C THR A 130 -7.64 -8.27 6.12
N GLU A 131 -7.74 -7.74 4.90
CA GLU A 131 -8.36 -8.39 3.75
C GLU A 131 -7.72 -7.88 2.46
N SER A 132 -7.55 -8.74 1.44
CA SER A 132 -6.91 -8.35 0.19
C SER A 132 -7.51 -9.07 -1.02
N ASN A 133 -7.98 -8.25 -1.96
CA ASN A 133 -8.29 -8.63 -3.33
C ASN A 133 -7.75 -7.58 -4.30
N GLY A 134 -6.43 -7.58 -4.49
CA GLY A 134 -5.69 -6.66 -5.34
C GLY A 134 -5.24 -5.37 -4.65
N SER A 135 -3.98 -5.05 -4.84
CA SER A 135 -3.26 -3.83 -4.44
C SER A 135 -3.41 -3.39 -2.98
N SER A 136 -3.03 -4.26 -2.07
CA SER A 136 -2.90 -3.94 -0.63
C SER A 136 -1.80 -2.91 -0.34
N SER A 137 -0.75 -2.82 -1.17
CA SER A 137 0.29 -1.80 -1.06
C SER A 137 -0.27 -0.39 -1.25
N MET A 138 -1.18 -0.19 -2.21
CA MET A 138 -1.83 1.10 -2.44
C MET A 138 -2.86 1.42 -1.35
N ALA A 139 -3.54 0.42 -0.79
CA ALA A 139 -4.36 0.60 0.41
C ALA A 139 -3.50 1.09 1.60
N SER A 140 -2.28 0.55 1.73
CA SER A 140 -1.31 0.99 2.75
C SER A 140 -0.86 2.44 2.53
N VAL A 141 -0.65 2.88 1.28
CA VAL A 141 -0.34 4.29 0.96
C VAL A 141 -1.47 5.21 1.42
N CYS A 142 -2.71 4.90 1.03
CA CYS A 142 -3.88 5.68 1.41
C CYS A 142 -4.07 5.71 2.94
N GLY A 143 -4.05 4.54 3.59
CA GLY A 143 -4.20 4.43 5.03
C GLY A 143 -3.09 5.12 5.81
N SER A 144 -1.84 5.10 5.30
CA SER A 144 -0.71 5.78 5.93
C SER A 144 -0.84 7.30 5.88
N SER A 145 -1.24 7.85 4.73
CA SER A 145 -1.53 9.27 4.61
C SER A 145 -2.60 9.70 5.62
N LEU A 146 -3.67 8.94 5.74
CA LEU A 146 -4.76 9.21 6.68
C LEU A 146 -4.33 9.08 8.14
N SER A 147 -3.63 8.00 8.51
CA SER A 147 -3.19 7.78 9.90
C SER A 147 -2.12 8.78 10.35
N MET A 148 -1.25 9.24 9.46
CA MET A 148 -0.28 10.29 9.76
C MET A 148 -0.96 11.65 9.95
N MET A 149 -1.96 11.99 9.14
CA MET A 149 -2.76 13.20 9.33
C MET A 149 -3.56 13.14 10.64
N ASP A 150 -4.13 11.98 10.99
CA ASP A 150 -4.82 11.76 12.26
C ASP A 150 -3.86 11.91 13.47
N ALA A 151 -2.59 11.53 13.31
CA ALA A 151 -1.53 11.73 14.30
C ALA A 151 -1.02 13.18 14.39
N GLY A 152 -1.51 14.09 13.56
CA GLY A 152 -1.06 15.48 13.51
C GLY A 152 0.28 15.71 12.81
N VAL A 153 0.76 14.75 11.99
CA VAL A 153 1.96 14.93 11.17
C VAL A 153 1.66 15.96 10.06
N PRO A 154 2.44 17.05 9.95
CA PRO A 154 2.21 18.10 8.96
C PRO A 154 2.72 17.67 7.57
N LEU A 155 1.98 16.77 6.92
CA LEU A 155 2.28 16.35 5.56
C LEU A 155 2.13 17.53 4.60
N LYS A 156 3.03 17.65 3.61
CA LYS A 156 2.96 18.69 2.56
C LYS A 156 1.68 18.61 1.72
N ALA A 157 1.17 17.40 1.52
CA ALA A 157 -0.08 17.13 0.82
C ALA A 157 -0.60 15.73 1.20
N PRO A 158 -1.91 15.46 1.13
CA PRO A 158 -2.44 14.11 1.23
C PRO A 158 -1.98 13.27 0.04
N VAL A 159 -1.73 11.97 0.28
CA VAL A 159 -1.32 11.02 -0.76
C VAL A 159 -2.36 9.93 -0.89
N ALA A 160 -2.71 9.60 -2.13
CA ALA A 160 -3.51 8.44 -2.47
C ALA A 160 -2.76 7.57 -3.49
N GLY A 161 -3.01 6.28 -3.44
CA GLY A 161 -2.43 5.31 -4.36
C GLY A 161 -3.50 4.41 -4.96
N ILE A 162 -3.31 4.02 -6.22
CA ILE A 162 -4.16 3.07 -6.92
C ILE A 162 -3.31 2.23 -7.88
N ALA A 163 -3.66 0.96 -8.03
CA ALA A 163 -2.99 0.09 -8.99
C ALA A 163 -3.65 0.22 -10.36
N MET A 164 -2.82 0.36 -11.37
CA MET A 164 -3.22 0.42 -12.77
C MET A 164 -2.69 -0.81 -13.49
N GLY A 165 -3.48 -1.35 -14.42
CA GLY A 165 -3.08 -2.49 -15.25
C GLY A 165 -3.17 -2.15 -16.73
N LEU A 166 -2.26 -2.71 -17.53
CA LEU A 166 -2.28 -2.60 -18.97
C LEU A 166 -2.58 -3.96 -19.60
N VAL A 167 -3.71 -4.08 -20.29
CA VAL A 167 -3.99 -5.20 -21.19
C VAL A 167 -3.59 -4.80 -22.60
N LYS A 168 -2.68 -5.55 -23.23
CA LYS A 168 -2.24 -5.27 -24.59
C LYS A 168 -2.18 -6.54 -25.42
N GLU A 169 -2.66 -6.46 -26.66
CA GLU A 169 -2.55 -7.52 -27.66
C GLU A 169 -2.41 -6.92 -29.05
N GLY A 170 -1.24 -7.09 -29.65
CA GLY A 170 -0.90 -6.39 -30.90
C GLY A 170 -0.98 -4.86 -30.73
N ASP A 171 -1.79 -4.21 -31.54
CA ASP A 171 -2.01 -2.76 -31.46
C ASP A 171 -3.17 -2.34 -30.54
N ARG A 172 -3.98 -3.30 -30.07
CA ARG A 172 -5.08 -3.03 -29.14
C ARG A 172 -4.54 -2.95 -27.71
N HIS A 173 -4.98 -1.97 -26.96
CA HIS A 173 -4.64 -1.87 -25.54
C HIS A 173 -5.76 -1.21 -24.74
N VAL A 174 -5.89 -1.61 -23.49
CA VAL A 174 -6.82 -1.04 -22.50
C VAL A 174 -6.08 -0.88 -21.18
N VAL A 175 -6.25 0.30 -20.56
CA VAL A 175 -5.74 0.57 -19.21
C VAL A 175 -6.87 0.33 -18.21
N LEU A 176 -6.62 -0.49 -17.19
CA LEU A 176 -7.56 -0.77 -16.12
C LEU A 176 -7.16 0.00 -14.87
N THR A 177 -8.13 0.66 -14.25
CA THR A 177 -7.98 1.34 -12.98
C THR A 177 -8.44 0.43 -11.84
N ASP A 178 -7.71 0.39 -10.73
CA ASP A 178 -8.03 -0.42 -9.55
C ASP A 178 -8.20 -1.91 -9.89
N ILE A 179 -7.11 -2.54 -10.26
CA ILE A 179 -7.07 -3.96 -10.65
C ILE A 179 -7.37 -4.89 -9.46
N LEU A 180 -8.05 -5.99 -9.75
CA LEU A 180 -8.27 -7.11 -8.85
C LEU A 180 -7.09 -8.08 -8.85
N GLY A 181 -6.97 -8.89 -7.79
CA GLY A 181 -5.98 -9.95 -7.73
C GLY A 181 -6.08 -10.95 -8.89
N ASP A 182 -7.30 -11.32 -9.29
CA ASP A 182 -7.54 -12.23 -10.41
C ASP A 182 -7.21 -11.61 -11.78
N GLU A 183 -7.17 -10.29 -11.89
CA GLU A 183 -6.79 -9.59 -13.11
C GLU A 183 -5.27 -9.45 -13.25
N ASP A 184 -4.53 -9.47 -12.14
CA ASP A 184 -3.09 -9.26 -12.11
C ASP A 184 -2.35 -10.27 -13.01
N CYS A 185 -2.75 -11.54 -13.02
CA CYS A 185 -2.16 -12.56 -13.87
C CYS A 185 -2.46 -12.40 -15.38
N LEU A 186 -3.39 -11.52 -15.76
CA LEU A 186 -3.78 -11.25 -17.13
C LEU A 186 -3.09 -10.02 -17.74
N LEU A 187 -2.43 -9.24 -16.90
CA LEU A 187 -1.93 -7.92 -17.24
C LEU A 187 -0.42 -7.94 -17.49
N TYR A 188 0.03 -7.01 -18.33
CA TYR A 188 1.40 -6.52 -18.32
C TYR A 188 1.54 -5.55 -17.13
N THR A 189 1.41 -6.05 -15.91
CA THR A 189 1.70 -5.25 -14.73
C THR A 189 3.12 -5.54 -14.31
N SER A 190 3.95 -4.52 -14.26
CA SER A 190 5.07 -4.54 -13.35
C SER A 190 4.57 -4.01 -12.01
N ASP A 191 4.17 -4.88 -11.09
CA ASP A 191 4.25 -4.50 -9.69
C ASP A 191 5.74 -4.44 -9.35
N ALA A 192 6.26 -3.22 -9.13
CA ALA A 192 7.67 -3.01 -8.83
C ALA A 192 8.15 -3.79 -7.58
N ALA A 193 7.23 -4.36 -6.81
CA ALA A 193 7.52 -5.24 -5.68
C ALA A 193 7.76 -6.70 -6.13
N ASP A 194 7.17 -7.14 -7.23
CA ASP A 194 7.35 -8.51 -7.73
C ASP A 194 8.62 -8.64 -8.60
N GLU A 195 9.09 -7.56 -9.23
CA GLU A 195 10.34 -7.53 -10.01
C GLU A 195 11.61 -7.68 -9.15
N ILE A 196 11.52 -7.45 -7.83
CA ILE A 196 12.66 -7.59 -6.89
C ILE A 196 12.82 -9.05 -6.43
N THR A 197 11.95 -9.96 -6.86
CA THR A 197 11.96 -11.37 -6.44
C THR A 197 12.54 -12.35 -7.45
N GLY A 198 13.09 -11.87 -8.58
CA GLY A 198 13.84 -12.64 -9.58
C GLY A 198 15.26 -12.94 -9.15
#